data_bc664f3c1883c79a93dba7e4b808ff6a
#
_entry.id   bc664f3c1883c79a93dba7e4b808ff6a
#
_cell.length_a   1.000
_cell.length_b   1.000
_cell.length_c   1.000
_cell.angle_alpha   90.00
_cell.angle_beta   90.00
_cell.angle_gamma   90.00
#
_symmetry.space_group_name_H-M   'P 1'
#
loop_
_entity.id
_entity.type
_entity.pdbx_description
1 polymer ?
#
loop_
_entity_poly.entity_id
_entity_poly.type
_entity_poly.pdbx_seq_one_letter_code
_entity_poly.pdbx_strand_id
1 'polypeptide(L)'
;MGVRGRAAVAVAALAFVAGCSEATPSSSGSAPATSGTAVPAGAVKLTVASTVATGIEVPWGLAFLPDKSALVAERDAGKIKRIAGGQVSDVGTVDGVNASSEGGLLGLAVDPGYPGKPYIYAYFSSGKDNRIARITYQDGKLSDQQVILDGIPEAAIHNGGRLRFGPDGYLYAGTGDGSDRPNSQDDNSLGGKILRITTDGKAAPGNPDGRVWITKGHRNVQGLAFDGSQLYAAEFGQNTWDELNVITPGSNYGWPAAEGISQLDGMTDPIAQWHTTDASPSGIAFARGYIFMASLRGQRLWAIPVAGGKRVGEPQAFFTNKYGRLRTVEVAPDGSLWVTTSNTDGRGDARDGDDRILRVTLSTS
;
A
#
# COMPACT_ATOMS: atom_id res chain seq x y z
N MET A 1 34.44 -53.36 47.52
CA MET A 1 33.45 -54.41 47.73
C MET A 1 32.31 -54.10 46.76
N GLY A 2 32.30 -54.68 45.62
CA GLY A 2 31.88 -56.03 45.18
C GLY A 2 30.42 -55.89 44.72
N VAL A 3 29.89 -56.38 43.70
CA VAL A 3 30.19 -57.41 42.69
C VAL A 3 29.25 -57.19 41.46
N ARG A 4 29.75 -57.31 40.30
CA ARG A 4 29.30 -57.73 38.98
C ARG A 4 27.94 -58.47 38.88
N GLY A 5 27.25 -58.23 37.80
CA GLY A 5 26.21 -59.06 37.24
C GLY A 5 25.92 -58.72 35.77
N ARG A 6 26.55 -59.41 34.85
CA ARG A 6 26.19 -59.49 33.40
C ARG A 6 25.16 -60.59 33.21
N ALA A 7 24.19 -60.37 32.35
CA ALA A 7 23.55 -61.48 31.62
C ALA A 7 23.06 -60.98 30.29
N ALA A 8 23.29 -61.79 29.28
CA ALA A 8 23.15 -61.55 27.85
C ALA A 8 21.94 -62.32 27.28
N VAL A 9 21.53 -61.85 26.13
CA VAL A 9 21.00 -62.59 24.95
C VAL A 9 19.64 -63.28 25.04
N ALA A 10 18.73 -62.86 24.18
CA ALA A 10 18.05 -63.79 23.22
C ALA A 10 17.40 -63.01 22.09
N VAL A 11 17.81 -63.38 20.88
CA VAL A 11 17.26 -63.05 19.56
C VAL A 11 16.02 -63.95 19.35
N ALA A 12 14.95 -63.40 18.86
CA ALA A 12 13.91 -64.17 18.14
C ALA A 12 13.37 -63.34 16.98
N ALA A 13 13.74 -63.80 15.80
CA ALA A 13 13.17 -63.38 14.51
C ALA A 13 11.88 -64.14 14.30
N LEU A 14 10.81 -63.45 13.94
CA LEU A 14 9.64 -64.04 13.27
C LEU A 14 9.23 -63.11 12.13
N ALA A 15 9.34 -63.62 10.91
CA ALA A 15 8.76 -63.06 9.71
C ALA A 15 7.30 -63.47 9.59
N PHE A 16 6.42 -62.58 9.24
CA PHE A 16 5.15 -62.90 8.56
C PHE A 16 4.69 -61.75 7.67
N VAL A 17 4.73 -62.03 6.38
CA VAL A 17 3.76 -61.92 5.28
C VAL A 17 3.05 -60.56 5.08
N ALA A 18 3.21 -60.10 3.88
CA ALA A 18 2.61 -58.99 3.18
C ALA A 18 1.08 -58.94 3.20
N GLY A 19 0.55 -57.78 3.43
CA GLY A 19 -0.79 -57.39 3.10
C GLY A 19 -0.75 -56.03 2.42
N CYS A 20 -0.86 -56.01 1.09
CA CYS A 20 -1.05 -54.79 0.31
C CYS A 20 -2.43 -54.21 0.64
N SER A 21 -2.49 -53.02 1.18
CA SER A 21 -3.68 -52.19 1.17
C SER A 21 -3.27 -50.84 0.54
N GLU A 22 -3.72 -50.60 -0.67
CA GLU A 22 -3.56 -49.35 -1.39
C GLU A 22 -4.31 -48.27 -0.68
N ALA A 23 -3.56 -47.34 -0.05
CA ALA A 23 -4.08 -46.05 0.39
C ALA A 23 -3.86 -45.05 -0.74
N THR A 24 -4.94 -44.63 -1.38
CA THR A 24 -4.97 -43.50 -2.31
C THR A 24 -4.44 -42.24 -1.62
N PRO A 25 -3.48 -41.51 -2.20
CA PRO A 25 -3.08 -40.22 -1.66
C PRO A 25 -4.18 -39.21 -1.96
N SER A 26 -4.78 -38.65 -0.88
CA SER A 26 -5.60 -37.44 -0.96
C SER A 26 -4.71 -36.31 -1.48
N SER A 27 -5.01 -35.82 -2.68
CA SER A 27 -4.41 -34.63 -3.25
C SER A 27 -4.80 -33.42 -2.39
N SER A 28 -3.89 -32.96 -1.54
CA SER A 28 -3.92 -31.61 -0.99
C SER A 28 -3.70 -30.66 -2.19
N GLY A 29 -4.76 -30.00 -2.62
CA GLY A 29 -4.70 -28.97 -3.64
C GLY A 29 -3.82 -27.81 -3.16
N SER A 30 -2.58 -27.79 -3.62
CA SER A 30 -1.74 -26.60 -3.57
C SER A 30 -2.42 -25.56 -4.46
N ALA A 31 -2.79 -24.42 -3.88
CA ALA A 31 -3.17 -23.25 -4.65
C ALA A 31 -2.05 -22.94 -5.66
N PRO A 32 -2.35 -22.61 -6.91
CA PRO A 32 -1.33 -22.28 -7.87
C PRO A 32 -0.61 -21.03 -7.39
N ALA A 33 0.71 -21.16 -7.13
CA ALA A 33 1.60 -20.04 -7.02
C ALA A 33 1.48 -19.27 -8.35
N THR A 34 0.95 -18.05 -8.33
CA THR A 34 0.98 -17.15 -9.47
C THR A 34 2.44 -16.85 -9.77
N SER A 35 2.98 -17.55 -10.78
CA SER A 35 4.28 -17.26 -11.35
C SER A 35 4.32 -15.79 -11.74
N GLY A 36 5.34 -15.07 -11.25
CA GLY A 36 5.59 -13.69 -11.61
C GLY A 36 5.52 -13.55 -13.15
N THR A 37 4.60 -12.72 -13.60
CA THR A 37 4.37 -12.49 -15.02
C THR A 37 5.61 -11.82 -15.60
N ALA A 38 6.20 -12.45 -16.61
CA ALA A 38 7.26 -11.84 -17.42
C ALA A 38 6.77 -10.46 -17.94
N VAL A 39 7.68 -9.49 -18.00
CA VAL A 39 7.39 -8.16 -18.57
C VAL A 39 6.72 -8.35 -19.93
N PRO A 40 5.58 -7.72 -20.20
CA PRO A 40 4.95 -7.81 -21.52
C PRO A 40 5.93 -7.34 -22.60
N ALA A 41 6.07 -8.13 -23.64
CA ALA A 41 6.86 -7.78 -24.84
C ALA A 41 6.09 -6.73 -25.67
N GLY A 42 5.92 -5.52 -25.16
CA GLY A 42 5.23 -4.44 -25.84
C GLY A 42 5.04 -3.22 -24.94
N ALA A 43 4.95 -2.03 -25.55
CA ALA A 43 4.68 -0.80 -24.82
C ALA A 43 3.25 -0.82 -24.27
N VAL A 44 3.07 -0.45 -22.99
CA VAL A 44 1.74 -0.25 -22.44
C VAL A 44 1.09 0.98 -23.08
N LYS A 45 -0.20 0.87 -23.40
CA LYS A 45 -1.02 2.00 -23.88
C LYS A 45 -2.14 2.24 -22.88
N LEU A 46 -2.26 3.48 -22.43
CA LEU A 46 -3.29 3.91 -21.51
C LEU A 46 -4.28 4.84 -22.20
N THR A 47 -5.57 4.60 -21.99
CA THR A 47 -6.64 5.43 -22.53
C THR A 47 -7.67 5.73 -21.44
N VAL A 48 -8.01 7.00 -21.24
CA VAL A 48 -9.14 7.37 -20.37
C VAL A 48 -10.43 7.00 -21.10
N ALA A 49 -11.11 5.99 -20.58
CA ALA A 49 -12.35 5.46 -21.15
C ALA A 49 -13.57 6.28 -20.71
N SER A 50 -13.58 6.74 -19.46
CA SER A 50 -14.68 7.54 -18.89
C SER A 50 -14.26 8.27 -17.63
N THR A 51 -15.06 9.24 -17.21
CA THR A 51 -15.09 9.75 -15.83
C THR A 51 -16.09 8.93 -15.03
N VAL A 52 -15.67 8.36 -13.92
CA VAL A 52 -16.49 7.52 -13.03
C VAL A 52 -17.34 8.37 -12.10
N ALA A 53 -16.73 9.42 -11.55
CA ALA A 53 -17.36 10.35 -10.62
C ALA A 53 -16.70 11.72 -10.71
N THR A 54 -17.44 12.76 -10.32
CA THR A 54 -17.01 14.17 -10.27
C THR A 54 -17.46 14.81 -8.97
N GLY A 55 -16.85 15.95 -8.61
CA GLY A 55 -17.27 16.75 -7.45
C GLY A 55 -16.99 16.03 -6.11
N ILE A 56 -15.91 15.26 -6.05
CA ILE A 56 -15.44 14.64 -4.80
C ILE A 56 -14.37 15.56 -4.21
N GLU A 57 -14.54 15.95 -2.96
CA GLU A 57 -13.67 16.94 -2.32
C GLU A 57 -12.33 16.30 -1.93
N VAL A 58 -11.25 16.72 -2.60
CA VAL A 58 -9.86 16.24 -2.34
C VAL A 58 -9.79 14.72 -2.12
N PRO A 59 -10.16 13.88 -3.12
CA PRO A 59 -10.20 12.43 -2.94
C PRO A 59 -8.79 11.89 -2.67
N TRP A 60 -8.62 11.19 -1.53
CA TRP A 60 -7.31 10.68 -1.12
C TRP A 60 -7.24 9.14 -1.13
N GLY A 61 -7.85 8.47 -0.18
CA GLY A 61 -7.92 7.02 -0.12
C GLY A 61 -9.00 6.48 -1.06
N LEU A 62 -8.70 5.40 -1.77
CA LEU A 62 -9.67 4.66 -2.58
C LEU A 62 -9.48 3.16 -2.33
N ALA A 63 -10.57 2.44 -2.05
CA ALA A 63 -10.54 1.01 -1.84
C ALA A 63 -11.79 0.36 -2.42
N PHE A 64 -11.62 -0.75 -3.18
CA PHE A 64 -12.74 -1.49 -3.76
C PHE A 64 -13.35 -2.47 -2.75
N LEU A 65 -14.67 -2.61 -2.84
CA LEU A 65 -15.44 -3.64 -2.16
C LEU A 65 -15.64 -4.87 -3.07
N PRO A 66 -15.95 -6.05 -2.51
CA PRO A 66 -16.20 -7.25 -3.32
C PRO A 66 -17.37 -7.12 -4.30
N ASP A 67 -18.33 -6.23 -4.05
CA ASP A 67 -19.46 -5.93 -4.93
C ASP A 67 -19.07 -5.00 -6.11
N LYS A 68 -17.77 -4.71 -6.26
CA LYS A 68 -17.16 -3.83 -7.27
C LYS A 68 -17.43 -2.33 -7.08
N SER A 69 -18.14 -1.94 -6.03
CA SER A 69 -18.19 -0.52 -5.63
C SER A 69 -16.88 -0.10 -4.97
N ALA A 70 -16.64 1.20 -4.85
CA ALA A 70 -15.46 1.74 -4.21
C ALA A 70 -15.83 2.67 -3.05
N LEU A 71 -15.02 2.66 -2.00
CA LEU A 71 -15.00 3.68 -0.95
C LEU A 71 -13.91 4.70 -1.26
N VAL A 72 -14.21 5.97 -1.06
CA VAL A 72 -13.30 7.09 -1.30
C VAL A 72 -13.29 8.00 -0.09
N ALA A 73 -12.10 8.35 0.39
CA ALA A 73 -11.90 9.33 1.44
C ALA A 73 -11.90 10.74 0.86
N GLU A 74 -12.71 11.62 1.42
CA GLU A 74 -12.61 13.07 1.24
C GLU A 74 -11.71 13.63 2.35
N ARG A 75 -10.50 14.04 1.98
CA ARG A 75 -9.43 14.40 2.93
C ARG A 75 -9.86 15.48 3.92
N ASP A 76 -10.36 16.59 3.40
CA ASP A 76 -10.61 17.80 4.19
C ASP A 76 -11.94 17.69 4.95
N ALA A 77 -12.94 17.05 4.35
CA ALA A 77 -14.23 16.83 4.98
C ALA A 77 -14.24 15.71 6.04
N GLY A 78 -13.22 14.84 6.06
CA GLY A 78 -13.18 13.67 6.94
C GLY A 78 -14.25 12.62 6.61
N LYS A 79 -14.85 12.67 5.41
CA LYS A 79 -15.97 11.82 5.00
C LYS A 79 -15.52 10.66 4.13
N ILE A 80 -16.29 9.59 4.18
CA ILE A 80 -16.18 8.49 3.24
C ILE A 80 -17.39 8.52 2.32
N LYS A 81 -17.13 8.46 1.01
CA LYS A 81 -18.14 8.28 -0.04
C LYS A 81 -18.09 6.87 -0.58
N ARG A 82 -19.23 6.38 -1.06
CA ARG A 82 -19.32 5.13 -1.85
C ARG A 82 -19.67 5.47 -3.29
N ILE A 83 -18.97 4.81 -4.21
CA ILE A 83 -19.23 4.91 -5.64
C ILE A 83 -19.69 3.55 -6.14
N ALA A 84 -20.92 3.48 -6.63
CA ALA A 84 -21.53 2.27 -7.17
C ALA A 84 -22.29 2.59 -8.44
N GLY A 85 -21.95 1.93 -9.56
CA GLY A 85 -22.62 2.17 -10.86
C GLY A 85 -22.57 3.64 -11.32
N GLY A 86 -21.52 4.39 -10.98
CA GLY A 86 -21.37 5.81 -11.29
C GLY A 86 -22.13 6.77 -10.34
N GLN A 87 -22.88 6.24 -9.39
CA GLN A 87 -23.55 7.04 -8.36
C GLN A 87 -22.64 7.23 -7.14
N VAL A 88 -22.58 8.45 -6.64
CA VAL A 88 -21.84 8.83 -5.42
C VAL A 88 -22.83 9.00 -4.29
N SER A 89 -22.57 8.36 -3.15
CA SER A 89 -23.40 8.48 -1.94
C SER A 89 -22.53 8.64 -0.70
N ASP A 90 -23.06 9.36 0.30
CA ASP A 90 -22.43 9.50 1.60
C ASP A 90 -22.50 8.19 2.38
N VAL A 91 -21.37 7.82 3.02
CA VAL A 91 -21.29 6.67 3.93
C VAL A 91 -21.27 7.15 5.39
N GLY A 92 -20.47 8.16 5.68
CA GLY A 92 -20.33 8.73 7.01
C GLY A 92 -19.04 9.53 7.17
N THR A 93 -18.83 10.02 8.38
CA THR A 93 -17.64 10.77 8.78
C THR A 93 -16.77 9.90 9.69
N VAL A 94 -15.45 9.98 9.54
CA VAL A 94 -14.49 9.37 10.44
C VAL A 94 -14.27 10.30 11.62
N ASP A 95 -14.53 9.80 12.82
CA ASP A 95 -14.44 10.61 14.05
C ASP A 95 -12.99 10.99 14.37
N GLY A 96 -12.79 12.22 14.83
CA GLY A 96 -11.49 12.72 15.29
C GLY A 96 -10.56 13.16 14.15
N VAL A 97 -11.02 13.22 12.90
CA VAL A 97 -10.26 13.83 11.80
C VAL A 97 -10.13 15.33 12.04
N ASN A 98 -8.91 15.82 12.00
CA ASN A 98 -8.59 17.26 12.01
C ASN A 98 -7.75 17.57 10.75
N ALA A 99 -8.41 18.03 9.71
CA ALA A 99 -7.77 18.34 8.45
C ALA A 99 -6.99 19.65 8.52
N SER A 100 -5.72 19.62 8.15
CA SER A 100 -4.86 20.78 8.07
C SER A 100 -3.76 20.55 7.05
N SER A 101 -3.61 21.44 6.07
CA SER A 101 -2.58 21.39 5.02
C SER A 101 -2.60 20.05 4.26
N GLU A 102 -1.63 19.14 4.49
CA GLU A 102 -1.60 17.81 3.87
C GLU A 102 -2.34 16.74 4.72
N GLY A 103 -2.60 17.03 5.98
CA GLY A 103 -3.31 16.13 6.89
C GLY A 103 -4.82 16.14 6.69
N GLY A 104 -5.48 15.13 7.25
CA GLY A 104 -6.92 14.92 7.17
C GLY A 104 -7.25 13.44 7.08
N LEU A 105 -8.35 13.06 6.43
CA LEU A 105 -8.67 11.66 6.15
C LEU A 105 -7.87 11.20 4.92
N LEU A 106 -6.89 10.32 5.12
CA LEU A 106 -5.93 9.94 4.11
C LEU A 106 -6.25 8.54 3.52
N GLY A 107 -5.53 7.50 3.93
CA GLY A 107 -5.64 6.16 3.37
C GLY A 107 -6.89 5.42 3.81
N LEU A 108 -7.41 4.58 2.91
CA LEU A 108 -8.44 3.60 3.20
C LEU A 108 -7.97 2.20 2.78
N ALA A 109 -8.38 1.19 3.55
CA ALA A 109 -8.25 -0.21 3.16
C ALA A 109 -9.50 -0.99 3.61
N VAL A 110 -9.90 -2.01 2.85
CA VAL A 110 -11.01 -2.92 3.18
C VAL A 110 -10.40 -4.20 3.71
N ASP A 111 -10.97 -4.77 4.81
CA ASP A 111 -10.51 -6.06 5.35
C ASP A 111 -10.62 -7.15 4.27
N PRO A 112 -9.58 -7.97 4.05
CA PRO A 112 -9.63 -9.04 3.06
C PRO A 112 -10.75 -10.06 3.28
N GLY A 113 -11.27 -10.15 4.50
CA GLY A 113 -12.40 -11.02 4.86
C GLY A 113 -13.78 -10.37 4.70
N TYR A 114 -13.86 -9.13 4.19
CA TYR A 114 -15.13 -8.45 3.96
C TYR A 114 -16.00 -9.22 2.94
N PRO A 115 -17.34 -9.37 3.12
CA PRO A 115 -18.17 -8.81 4.20
C PRO A 115 -18.24 -9.65 5.49
N GLY A 116 -17.65 -10.83 5.55
CA GLY A 116 -17.66 -11.68 6.74
C GLY A 116 -16.96 -11.04 7.94
N LYS A 117 -15.96 -10.20 7.68
CA LYS A 117 -15.37 -9.23 8.60
C LYS A 117 -15.73 -7.85 8.09
N PRO A 118 -16.78 -7.20 8.61
CA PRO A 118 -17.31 -5.96 8.04
C PRO A 118 -16.47 -4.74 8.41
N TYR A 119 -15.15 -4.82 8.24
CA TYR A 119 -14.23 -3.78 8.65
C TYR A 119 -13.60 -3.05 7.47
N ILE A 120 -13.43 -1.75 7.65
CA ILE A 120 -12.55 -0.90 6.87
C ILE A 120 -11.53 -0.26 7.81
N TYR A 121 -10.42 0.17 7.25
CA TYR A 121 -9.34 0.85 7.97
C TYR A 121 -9.13 2.21 7.38
N ALA A 122 -8.98 3.21 8.25
CA ALA A 122 -8.74 4.59 7.88
C ALA A 122 -7.47 5.12 8.54
N TYR A 123 -6.59 5.74 7.76
CA TYR A 123 -5.47 6.53 8.27
C TYR A 123 -5.86 7.99 8.25
N PHE A 124 -5.68 8.70 9.37
CA PHE A 124 -6.10 10.10 9.46
C PHE A 124 -5.25 10.91 10.44
N SER A 125 -5.21 12.23 10.23
CA SER A 125 -4.60 13.21 11.11
C SER A 125 -5.61 13.69 12.15
N SER A 126 -5.20 13.72 13.43
CA SER A 126 -6.06 14.07 14.56
C SER A 126 -5.84 15.48 15.14
N GLY A 127 -4.81 16.18 14.62
CA GLY A 127 -4.32 17.45 15.19
C GLY A 127 -3.33 17.28 16.34
N LYS A 128 -3.00 16.03 16.68
CA LYS A 128 -1.95 15.68 17.66
C LYS A 128 -0.98 14.67 17.08
N ASP A 129 -1.49 13.70 16.41
CA ASP A 129 -0.80 12.57 15.80
C ASP A 129 -1.60 12.03 14.62
N ASN A 130 -0.94 11.33 13.71
CA ASN A 130 -1.63 10.51 12.73
C ASN A 130 -2.01 9.16 13.35
N ARG A 131 -3.19 8.65 12.96
CA ARG A 131 -3.79 7.44 13.55
C ARG A 131 -4.28 6.49 12.49
N ILE A 132 -4.38 5.21 12.87
CA ILE A 132 -5.09 4.19 12.11
C ILE A 132 -6.27 3.72 12.94
N ALA A 133 -7.48 3.81 12.36
CA ALA A 133 -8.68 3.27 12.97
C ALA A 133 -9.23 2.10 12.14
N ARG A 134 -9.78 1.10 12.86
CA ARG A 134 -10.68 0.09 12.32
C ARG A 134 -12.10 0.55 12.56
N ILE A 135 -12.94 0.46 11.54
CA ILE A 135 -14.32 0.96 11.56
C ILE A 135 -15.22 -0.13 10.98
N THR A 136 -16.33 -0.42 11.63
CA THR A 136 -17.35 -1.31 11.07
C THR A 136 -18.05 -0.60 9.91
N TYR A 137 -18.05 -1.23 8.73
CA TYR A 137 -18.80 -0.77 7.57
C TYR A 137 -19.79 -1.84 7.14
N GLN A 138 -21.06 -1.59 7.43
CA GLN A 138 -22.14 -2.52 7.14
C GLN A 138 -23.39 -1.76 6.71
N ASP A 139 -24.14 -2.30 5.76
CA ASP A 139 -25.40 -1.72 5.24
C ASP A 139 -25.25 -0.25 4.79
N GLY A 140 -24.07 0.09 4.24
CA GLY A 140 -23.76 1.42 3.76
C GLY A 140 -23.46 2.46 4.84
N LYS A 141 -23.22 2.04 6.09
CA LYS A 141 -23.00 2.93 7.25
C LYS A 141 -21.74 2.58 8.01
N LEU A 142 -21.16 3.59 8.66
CA LEU A 142 -20.04 3.43 9.59
C LEU A 142 -20.57 3.28 11.02
N SER A 143 -19.92 2.44 11.82
CA SER A 143 -20.13 2.30 13.27
C SER A 143 -18.86 1.79 13.94
N ASP A 144 -18.86 1.76 15.28
CA ASP A 144 -17.83 1.10 16.11
C ASP A 144 -16.38 1.44 15.70
N GLN A 145 -16.11 2.73 15.52
CA GLN A 145 -14.75 3.17 15.22
C GLN A 145 -13.82 2.91 16.41
N GLN A 146 -12.71 2.22 16.15
CA GLN A 146 -11.68 1.94 17.13
C GLN A 146 -10.31 2.37 16.59
N VAL A 147 -9.62 3.28 17.27
CA VAL A 147 -8.21 3.57 17.00
C VAL A 147 -7.39 2.34 17.40
N ILE A 148 -6.69 1.75 16.43
CA ILE A 148 -5.86 0.56 16.62
C ILE A 148 -4.37 0.89 16.69
N LEU A 149 -3.97 2.06 16.17
CA LEU A 149 -2.60 2.58 16.28
C LEU A 149 -2.66 4.12 16.31
N ASP A 150 -1.92 4.71 17.22
CA ASP A 150 -1.74 6.15 17.39
C ASP A 150 -0.26 6.51 17.55
N GLY A 151 0.06 7.78 17.82
CA GLY A 151 1.43 8.22 18.03
C GLY A 151 2.30 8.28 16.78
N ILE A 152 1.72 8.20 15.57
CA ILE A 152 2.46 8.43 14.34
C ILE A 152 2.68 9.96 14.21
N PRO A 153 3.91 10.46 14.02
CA PRO A 153 4.18 11.89 13.92
C PRO A 153 3.30 12.59 12.89
N GLU A 154 2.69 13.71 13.29
CA GLU A 154 1.85 14.56 12.46
C GLU A 154 2.48 15.94 12.31
N ALA A 155 2.38 16.53 11.12
CA ALA A 155 2.75 17.92 10.86
C ALA A 155 1.90 18.51 9.73
N ALA A 156 2.14 19.76 9.39
CA ALA A 156 1.50 20.41 8.24
C ALA A 156 1.78 19.66 6.92
N ILE A 157 2.95 19.04 6.82
CA ILE A 157 3.38 18.23 5.67
C ILE A 157 4.03 16.92 6.15
N HIS A 158 4.21 15.96 5.24
CA HIS A 158 4.87 14.66 5.49
C HIS A 158 4.09 13.76 6.47
N ASN A 159 2.82 13.60 6.24
CA ASN A 159 1.96 12.72 7.06
C ASN A 159 1.94 11.27 6.56
N GLY A 160 2.48 10.98 5.37
CA GLY A 160 2.37 9.66 4.76
C GLY A 160 0.92 9.31 4.42
N GLY A 161 0.42 8.19 4.95
CA GLY A 161 -1.00 7.89 5.03
C GLY A 161 -1.50 6.73 4.17
N ARG A 162 -0.69 6.13 3.29
CA ARG A 162 -1.16 5.03 2.45
C ARG A 162 -1.36 3.76 3.27
N LEU A 163 -2.54 3.15 3.15
CA LEU A 163 -2.88 1.85 3.70
C LEU A 163 -3.02 0.81 2.60
N ARG A 164 -2.56 -0.41 2.87
CA ARG A 164 -2.77 -1.57 1.98
C ARG A 164 -2.65 -2.87 2.76
N PHE A 165 -3.57 -3.81 2.52
CA PHE A 165 -3.37 -5.19 2.96
C PHE A 165 -2.37 -5.91 2.07
N GLY A 166 -1.43 -6.61 2.70
CA GLY A 166 -0.51 -7.49 2.01
C GLY A 166 -1.15 -8.86 1.71
N PRO A 167 -0.53 -9.65 0.81
CA PRO A 167 -0.97 -11.01 0.52
C PRO A 167 -0.85 -11.96 1.73
N ASP A 168 -0.11 -11.55 2.74
CA ASP A 168 0.06 -12.22 4.04
C ASP A 168 -1.06 -11.89 5.05
N GLY A 169 -2.04 -11.06 4.65
CA GLY A 169 -3.20 -10.68 5.46
C GLY A 169 -2.93 -9.60 6.52
N TYR A 170 -1.73 -9.03 6.59
CA TYR A 170 -1.41 -7.93 7.49
C TYR A 170 -1.64 -6.57 6.82
N LEU A 171 -1.90 -5.56 7.64
CA LEU A 171 -2.08 -4.19 7.18
C LEU A 171 -0.72 -3.48 7.14
N TYR A 172 -0.41 -2.90 5.98
CA TYR A 172 0.78 -2.08 5.75
C TYR A 172 0.38 -0.61 5.72
N ALA A 173 1.22 0.24 6.31
CA ALA A 173 1.02 1.67 6.29
C ALA A 173 2.34 2.40 5.97
N GLY A 174 2.31 3.32 5.01
CA GLY A 174 3.40 4.25 4.77
C GLY A 174 3.25 5.48 5.65
N THR A 175 4.29 5.88 6.38
CA THR A 175 4.29 7.07 7.22
C THR A 175 5.24 8.15 6.67
N GLY A 176 5.03 9.39 7.09
CA GLY A 176 5.97 10.47 6.87
C GLY A 176 6.82 10.73 8.11
N ASP A 177 7.90 11.50 7.95
CA ASP A 177 8.77 11.90 9.06
C ASP A 177 8.13 12.94 10.00
N GLY A 178 6.91 13.43 9.66
CA GLY A 178 6.25 14.48 10.41
C GLY A 178 7.03 15.80 10.41
N SER A 179 7.78 16.08 9.33
CA SER A 179 8.67 17.24 9.18
C SER A 179 9.82 17.29 10.21
N ASP A 180 10.02 16.22 10.95
CA ASP A 180 11.15 16.04 11.87
C ASP A 180 12.02 14.88 11.38
N ARG A 181 13.05 15.22 10.59
CA ARG A 181 13.92 14.25 9.88
C ARG A 181 14.51 13.14 10.78
N PRO A 182 14.94 13.39 12.03
CA PRO A 182 15.40 12.36 12.95
C PRO A 182 14.42 11.20 13.15
N ASN A 183 13.10 11.43 13.08
CA ASN A 183 12.09 10.40 13.19
C ASN A 183 12.34 9.21 12.27
N SER A 184 12.85 9.47 11.05
CA SER A 184 13.07 8.42 10.06
C SER A 184 14.12 7.39 10.49
N GLN A 185 15.10 7.78 11.29
CA GLN A 185 16.18 6.92 11.79
C GLN A 185 15.96 6.46 13.23
N ASP A 186 15.11 7.14 14.01
CA ASP A 186 14.77 6.73 15.39
C ASP A 186 13.90 5.47 15.36
N ASP A 187 14.41 4.41 15.92
CA ASP A 187 13.74 3.11 16.00
C ASP A 187 12.49 3.12 16.90
N ASN A 188 12.35 4.09 17.78
CA ASN A 188 11.18 4.28 18.65
C ASN A 188 10.11 5.17 18.04
N SER A 189 10.42 5.90 16.98
CA SER A 189 9.46 6.71 16.24
C SER A 189 8.72 5.88 15.19
N LEU A 190 7.43 6.15 14.99
CA LEU A 190 6.64 5.62 13.90
C LEU A 190 6.71 6.47 12.62
N GLY A 191 7.43 7.60 12.66
CA GLY A 191 7.64 8.49 11.52
C GLY A 191 8.71 8.00 10.56
N GLY A 192 8.50 8.19 9.25
CA GLY A 192 9.45 7.80 8.21
C GLY A 192 9.69 6.29 8.14
N LYS A 193 8.61 5.52 8.20
CA LYS A 193 8.60 4.05 8.26
C LYS A 193 7.62 3.45 7.25
N ILE A 194 7.80 2.17 6.97
CA ILE A 194 6.71 1.32 6.51
C ILE A 194 6.33 0.41 7.66
N LEU A 195 5.10 0.56 8.13
CA LEU A 195 4.52 -0.25 9.20
C LEU A 195 3.94 -1.53 8.60
N ARG A 196 3.97 -2.63 9.38
CA ARG A 196 3.27 -3.88 9.10
C ARG A 196 2.66 -4.39 10.38
N ILE A 197 1.33 -4.33 10.46
CA ILE A 197 0.59 -4.54 11.69
C ILE A 197 -0.54 -5.54 11.51
N THR A 198 -0.95 -6.15 12.61
CA THR A 198 -2.19 -6.94 12.68
C THR A 198 -3.41 -6.02 12.56
N THR A 199 -4.57 -6.62 12.36
CA THR A 199 -5.87 -5.92 12.35
C THR A 199 -6.25 -5.26 13.69
N ASP A 200 -5.46 -5.50 14.74
CA ASP A 200 -5.58 -4.89 16.07
C ASP A 200 -4.43 -3.90 16.38
N GLY A 201 -3.64 -3.52 15.37
CA GLY A 201 -2.57 -2.52 15.51
C GLY A 201 -1.27 -3.01 16.14
N LYS A 202 -1.13 -4.30 16.42
CA LYS A 202 0.10 -4.88 17.00
C LYS A 202 1.12 -5.18 15.89
N ALA A 203 2.39 -5.28 16.27
CA ALA A 203 3.42 -5.76 15.36
C ALA A 203 3.03 -7.10 14.74
N ALA A 204 3.12 -7.22 13.42
CA ALA A 204 2.87 -8.49 12.76
C ALA A 204 4.04 -9.47 13.03
N PRO A 205 3.77 -10.78 13.19
CA PRO A 205 4.82 -11.78 13.36
C PRO A 205 5.87 -11.72 12.24
N GLY A 206 7.14 -11.79 12.62
CA GLY A 206 8.27 -11.73 11.68
C GLY A 206 8.73 -10.32 11.33
N ASN A 207 8.17 -9.29 11.93
CA ASN A 207 8.74 -7.94 11.85
C ASN A 207 10.11 -7.89 12.55
N PRO A 208 11.05 -7.07 12.08
CA PRO A 208 12.35 -6.87 12.73
C PRO A 208 12.18 -6.49 14.20
N ASP A 209 12.89 -7.18 15.09
CA ASP A 209 12.89 -6.95 16.56
C ASP A 209 11.49 -6.87 17.21
N GLY A 210 10.47 -7.49 16.60
CA GLY A 210 9.08 -7.42 17.08
C GLY A 210 8.46 -6.03 17.02
N ARG A 211 9.02 -5.12 16.23
CA ARG A 211 8.54 -3.74 16.04
C ARG A 211 7.32 -3.69 15.14
N VAL A 212 6.54 -2.62 15.22
CA VAL A 212 5.38 -2.41 14.34
C VAL A 212 5.77 -1.99 12.92
N TRP A 213 7.04 -1.64 12.69
CA TRP A 213 7.55 -1.28 11.37
C TRP A 213 8.48 -2.37 10.80
N ILE A 214 8.61 -2.40 9.47
CA ILE A 214 9.49 -3.33 8.74
C ILE A 214 10.67 -2.64 8.07
N THR A 215 10.57 -1.35 7.77
CA THR A 215 11.66 -0.56 7.18
C THR A 215 11.68 0.84 7.78
N LYS A 216 12.83 1.51 7.68
CA LYS A 216 13.08 2.86 8.18
C LYS A 216 13.84 3.70 7.14
N GLY A 217 14.05 4.97 7.45
CA GLY A 217 14.79 5.87 6.58
C GLY A 217 13.97 6.39 5.42
N HIS A 218 12.65 6.48 5.58
CA HIS A 218 11.74 7.10 4.62
C HIS A 218 11.42 8.55 5.01
N ARG A 219 11.09 9.37 4.01
CA ARG A 219 10.70 10.75 4.23
C ARG A 219 9.18 10.94 4.27
N ASN A 220 8.47 10.52 3.22
CA ASN A 220 7.03 10.71 3.11
C ASN A 220 6.41 9.70 2.14
N VAL A 221 6.07 8.52 2.63
CA VAL A 221 5.56 7.41 1.82
C VAL A 221 4.06 7.58 1.59
N GLN A 222 3.65 7.80 0.33
CA GLN A 222 2.23 7.93 -0.05
C GLN A 222 1.75 6.86 -1.02
N GLY A 223 2.60 5.97 -1.49
CA GLY A 223 2.24 4.90 -2.39
C GLY A 223 2.73 3.54 -1.89
N LEU A 224 1.86 2.52 -1.90
CA LEU A 224 2.19 1.12 -1.60
C LEU A 224 1.49 0.22 -2.62
N ALA A 225 2.22 -0.73 -3.22
CA ALA A 225 1.66 -1.72 -4.12
C ALA A 225 2.41 -3.05 -4.02
N PHE A 226 1.68 -4.15 -4.23
CA PHE A 226 2.25 -5.50 -4.25
C PHE A 226 2.27 -6.09 -5.66
N ASP A 227 3.38 -6.75 -6.02
CA ASP A 227 3.50 -7.71 -7.10
C ASP A 227 3.75 -9.08 -6.45
N GLY A 228 2.73 -9.90 -6.36
CA GLY A 228 2.79 -11.09 -5.52
C GLY A 228 3.14 -10.72 -4.07
N SER A 229 4.27 -11.22 -3.56
CA SER A 229 4.77 -10.88 -2.23
C SER A 229 5.73 -9.68 -2.21
N GLN A 230 6.15 -9.18 -3.38
CA GLN A 230 7.06 -8.05 -3.47
C GLN A 230 6.32 -6.73 -3.24
N LEU A 231 6.70 -6.00 -2.21
CA LEU A 231 6.17 -4.68 -1.92
C LEU A 231 7.02 -3.59 -2.60
N TYR A 232 6.31 -2.63 -3.20
CA TYR A 232 6.88 -1.38 -3.71
C TYR A 232 6.31 -0.21 -2.92
N ALA A 233 7.12 0.82 -2.72
CA ALA A 233 6.73 2.07 -2.10
C ALA A 233 7.17 3.27 -2.95
N ALA A 234 6.30 4.28 -3.03
CA ALA A 234 6.65 5.56 -3.64
C ALA A 234 6.64 6.65 -2.58
N GLU A 235 7.64 7.50 -2.60
CA GLU A 235 7.81 8.55 -1.62
C GLU A 235 8.38 9.85 -2.21
N PHE A 236 8.05 10.95 -1.54
CA PHE A 236 8.53 12.28 -1.87
C PHE A 236 9.93 12.50 -1.33
N GLY A 237 10.82 12.97 -2.18
CA GLY A 237 12.08 13.56 -1.77
C GLY A 237 11.94 14.98 -1.22
N GLN A 238 13.07 15.56 -0.83
CA GLN A 238 13.11 16.90 -0.25
C GLN A 238 13.10 17.98 -1.34
N ASN A 239 14.12 17.99 -2.16
CA ASN A 239 14.31 19.03 -3.18
C ASN A 239 14.77 18.47 -4.52
N THR A 240 15.32 17.28 -4.55
CA THR A 240 16.01 16.74 -5.72
C THR A 240 15.31 15.52 -6.27
N TRP A 241 15.12 14.45 -5.48
CA TRP A 241 14.72 13.16 -5.98
C TRP A 241 13.51 12.59 -5.26
N ASP A 242 12.43 12.39 -5.99
CA ASP A 242 11.33 11.51 -5.61
C ASP A 242 11.68 10.07 -5.99
N GLU A 243 11.12 9.07 -5.28
CA GLU A 243 11.61 7.69 -5.33
C GLU A 243 10.51 6.66 -5.54
N LEU A 244 10.88 5.58 -6.25
CA LEU A 244 10.19 4.30 -6.21
C LEU A 244 11.13 3.26 -5.63
N ASN A 245 10.74 2.70 -4.49
CA ASN A 245 11.51 1.74 -3.72
C ASN A 245 10.93 0.33 -3.82
N VAL A 246 11.81 -0.68 -3.85
CA VAL A 246 11.48 -2.09 -3.57
C VAL A 246 11.71 -2.33 -2.09
N ILE A 247 10.70 -2.79 -1.38
CA ILE A 247 10.74 -2.90 0.06
C ILE A 247 11.24 -4.28 0.50
N THR A 248 12.33 -4.25 1.27
CA THR A 248 12.94 -5.42 1.90
C THR A 248 12.88 -5.24 3.41
N PRO A 249 12.23 -6.14 4.17
CA PRO A 249 12.17 -6.04 5.62
C PRO A 249 13.56 -5.94 6.26
N GLY A 250 13.71 -5.04 7.25
CA GLY A 250 14.95 -4.74 7.94
C GLY A 250 15.83 -3.68 7.27
N SER A 251 15.51 -3.26 6.04
CA SER A 251 16.32 -2.27 5.31
C SER A 251 16.10 -0.84 5.79
N ASN A 252 17.14 -0.02 5.58
CA ASN A 252 17.16 1.43 5.79
C ASN A 252 17.29 2.15 4.45
N TYR A 253 16.33 3.03 4.11
CA TYR A 253 16.26 3.75 2.84
C TYR A 253 16.95 5.11 2.86
N GLY A 254 17.66 5.41 3.96
CA GLY A 254 18.70 6.42 4.01
C GLY A 254 18.28 7.82 4.42
N TRP A 255 17.00 8.20 4.30
CA TRP A 255 16.59 9.54 4.73
C TRP A 255 16.89 9.79 6.23
N PRO A 256 17.45 10.93 6.64
CA PRO A 256 17.77 12.13 5.84
C PRO A 256 19.19 12.17 5.29
N ALA A 257 20.02 11.15 5.47
CA ALA A 257 21.40 11.13 5.00
C ALA A 257 21.50 10.93 3.48
N ALA A 258 20.50 10.25 2.90
CA ALA A 258 20.38 10.00 1.47
C ALA A 258 19.07 10.54 0.92
N GLU A 259 19.06 10.95 -0.34
CA GLU A 259 17.91 11.29 -1.18
C GLU A 259 18.22 10.81 -2.60
N GLY A 260 17.41 9.88 -3.12
CA GLY A 260 17.67 9.22 -4.39
C GLY A 260 18.79 8.16 -4.32
N ILE A 261 19.33 7.80 -5.48
CA ILE A 261 20.42 6.82 -5.59
C ILE A 261 21.70 7.46 -5.05
N SER A 262 22.14 7.00 -3.89
CA SER A 262 23.24 7.58 -3.12
C SER A 262 24.46 6.68 -3.01
N GLN A 263 24.27 5.34 -3.13
CA GLN A 263 25.29 4.32 -2.94
C GLN A 263 25.99 4.39 -1.56
N LEU A 264 25.25 4.83 -0.53
CA LEU A 264 25.75 4.88 0.84
C LEU A 264 25.73 3.49 1.48
N ASP A 265 26.82 3.13 2.14
CA ASP A 265 26.93 1.85 2.85
C ASP A 265 25.83 1.69 3.89
N GLY A 266 25.19 0.52 3.91
CA GLY A 266 24.11 0.19 4.83
C GLY A 266 22.75 0.82 4.47
N MET A 267 22.65 1.56 3.38
CA MET A 267 21.42 2.13 2.85
C MET A 267 20.96 1.38 1.61
N THR A 268 19.66 1.41 1.36
CA THR A 268 19.04 0.77 0.18
C THR A 268 18.60 1.85 -0.79
N ASP A 269 19.16 1.82 -2.00
CA ASP A 269 18.82 2.75 -3.07
C ASP A 269 17.46 2.44 -3.71
N PRO A 270 16.75 3.47 -4.22
CA PRO A 270 15.55 3.28 -5.01
C PRO A 270 15.82 2.59 -6.35
N ILE A 271 14.81 1.93 -6.90
CA ILE A 271 14.89 1.31 -8.25
C ILE A 271 14.62 2.32 -9.37
N ALA A 272 14.04 3.46 -9.04
CA ALA A 272 13.83 4.59 -9.94
C ALA A 272 13.70 5.89 -9.15
N GLN A 273 14.11 6.99 -9.75
CA GLN A 273 14.03 8.33 -9.18
C GLN A 273 13.64 9.36 -10.22
N TRP A 274 13.03 10.44 -9.79
CA TRP A 274 12.59 11.58 -10.63
C TRP A 274 12.91 12.88 -9.93
N HIS A 275 13.18 13.93 -10.69
CA HIS A 275 13.16 15.27 -10.11
C HIS A 275 11.81 15.58 -9.49
N THR A 276 11.79 16.27 -8.35
CA THR A 276 10.54 16.60 -7.62
C THR A 276 9.54 17.42 -8.44
N THR A 277 9.98 18.04 -9.52
CA THR A 277 9.13 18.72 -10.51
C THR A 277 8.37 17.75 -11.42
N ASP A 278 8.89 16.55 -11.64
CA ASP A 278 8.37 15.57 -12.59
C ASP A 278 7.47 14.52 -11.96
N ALA A 279 7.50 14.39 -10.63
CA ALA A 279 6.68 13.45 -9.92
C ALA A 279 5.90 14.08 -8.75
N SER A 280 6.40 14.19 -7.55
CA SER A 280 5.64 14.26 -6.30
C SER A 280 4.68 13.09 -6.21
N PRO A 281 5.22 11.85 -6.03
CA PRO A 281 4.48 10.61 -6.21
C PRO A 281 3.51 10.37 -5.06
N SER A 282 2.27 10.00 -5.36
CA SER A 282 1.31 9.63 -4.34
C SER A 282 0.92 8.15 -4.51
N GLY A 283 -0.33 7.81 -4.82
CA GLY A 283 -0.73 6.41 -4.95
C GLY A 283 0.00 5.67 -6.06
N ILE A 284 0.29 4.39 -5.80
CA ILE A 284 0.80 3.46 -6.81
C ILE A 284 -0.06 2.19 -6.88
N ALA A 285 -0.10 1.54 -8.04
CA ALA A 285 -0.76 0.27 -8.25
C ALA A 285 0.07 -0.62 -9.17
N PHE A 286 0.07 -1.93 -8.93
CA PHE A 286 0.71 -2.91 -9.81
C PHE A 286 -0.32 -3.58 -10.70
N ALA A 287 -0.07 -3.59 -12.00
CA ALA A 287 -0.83 -4.41 -12.95
C ALA A 287 0.02 -4.74 -14.17
N ARG A 288 -0.10 -5.97 -14.68
CA ARG A 288 0.49 -6.43 -15.94
C ARG A 288 2.01 -6.16 -16.08
N GLY A 289 2.77 -6.29 -14.97
CA GLY A 289 4.21 -6.07 -14.96
C GLY A 289 4.64 -4.60 -14.90
N TYR A 290 3.71 -3.69 -14.58
CA TYR A 290 3.99 -2.27 -14.41
C TYR A 290 3.55 -1.79 -13.03
N ILE A 291 4.36 -0.91 -12.44
CA ILE A 291 3.90 0.00 -11.39
C ILE A 291 3.36 1.25 -12.07
N PHE A 292 2.09 1.56 -11.84
CA PHE A 292 1.48 2.84 -12.20
C PHE A 292 1.59 3.78 -11.02
N MET A 293 2.14 4.98 -11.23
CA MET A 293 2.41 5.95 -10.18
C MET A 293 1.76 7.30 -10.50
N ALA A 294 0.80 7.69 -9.67
CA ALA A 294 0.13 8.97 -9.78
C ALA A 294 1.02 10.09 -9.24
N SER A 295 1.17 11.16 -10.01
CA SER A 295 2.07 12.27 -9.72
C SER A 295 1.32 13.58 -9.57
N LEU A 296 1.53 14.23 -8.41
CA LEU A 296 0.84 15.47 -8.06
C LEU A 296 1.46 16.67 -8.79
N ARG A 297 2.68 17.05 -8.45
CA ARG A 297 3.36 18.18 -9.09
C ARG A 297 3.69 17.91 -10.55
N GLY A 298 4.09 16.68 -10.85
CA GLY A 298 4.38 16.25 -12.21
C GLY A 298 3.16 16.11 -13.11
N GLN A 299 1.94 16.17 -12.58
CA GLN A 299 0.66 16.15 -13.30
C GLN A 299 0.58 15.07 -14.38
N ARG A 300 0.99 13.83 -14.02
CA ARG A 300 1.03 12.69 -14.95
C ARG A 300 0.85 11.37 -14.23
N LEU A 301 0.57 10.35 -15.01
CA LEU A 301 0.62 8.96 -14.56
C LEU A 301 1.87 8.32 -15.17
N TRP A 302 2.79 7.85 -14.33
CA TRP A 302 3.93 7.07 -14.78
C TRP A 302 3.54 5.60 -14.89
N ALA A 303 4.06 4.91 -15.91
CA ALA A 303 4.05 3.46 -16.01
C ALA A 303 5.51 2.97 -15.99
N ILE A 304 5.88 2.25 -14.95
CA ILE A 304 7.24 1.78 -14.69
C ILE A 304 7.27 0.27 -14.85
N PRO A 305 7.96 -0.28 -15.87
CA PRO A 305 8.05 -1.73 -16.07
C PRO A 305 8.93 -2.35 -14.98
N VAL A 306 8.38 -3.35 -14.28
CA VAL A 306 9.06 -4.05 -13.18
C VAL A 306 8.93 -5.56 -13.32
N ALA A 307 9.95 -6.29 -12.86
CA ALA A 307 9.95 -7.73 -12.72
C ALA A 307 10.94 -8.16 -11.64
N GLY A 308 10.53 -9.08 -10.76
CA GLY A 308 11.41 -9.63 -9.72
C GLY A 308 12.02 -8.57 -8.81
N GLY A 309 11.29 -7.53 -8.46
CA GLY A 309 11.76 -6.45 -7.61
C GLY A 309 12.75 -5.50 -8.29
N LYS A 310 12.79 -5.44 -9.61
CA LYS A 310 13.69 -4.55 -10.37
C LYS A 310 12.93 -3.78 -11.44
N ARG A 311 13.38 -2.58 -11.75
CA ARG A 311 12.98 -1.88 -12.95
C ARG A 311 13.64 -2.56 -14.17
N VAL A 312 12.82 -2.92 -15.17
CA VAL A 312 13.28 -3.69 -16.35
C VAL A 312 13.13 -2.90 -17.66
N GLY A 313 12.87 -1.61 -17.59
CA GLY A 313 12.77 -0.71 -18.73
C GLY A 313 12.60 0.74 -18.30
N GLU A 314 12.47 1.65 -19.26
CA GLU A 314 12.32 3.08 -18.98
C GLU A 314 10.86 3.41 -18.58
N PRO A 315 10.66 4.24 -17.53
CA PRO A 315 9.36 4.77 -17.17
C PRO A 315 8.73 5.55 -18.32
N GLN A 316 7.43 5.36 -18.54
CA GLN A 316 6.66 6.08 -19.57
C GLN A 316 5.68 7.02 -18.89
N ALA A 317 5.61 8.28 -19.36
CA ALA A 317 4.68 9.30 -18.87
C ALA A 317 3.40 9.32 -19.69
N PHE A 318 2.25 9.32 -19.01
CA PHE A 318 0.92 9.43 -19.61
C PHE A 318 0.16 10.63 -19.05
N PHE A 319 -0.69 11.21 -19.87
CA PHE A 319 -1.63 12.28 -19.49
C PHE A 319 -0.97 13.55 -18.95
N THR A 320 0.29 13.81 -19.26
CA THR A 320 1.05 14.97 -18.77
C THR A 320 0.27 16.26 -18.99
N ASN A 321 0.04 17.00 -17.89
CA ASN A 321 -0.71 18.27 -17.81
C ASN A 321 -2.17 18.20 -18.29
N LYS A 322 -2.71 17.00 -18.58
CA LYS A 322 -4.04 16.87 -19.14
C LYS A 322 -5.14 16.95 -18.09
N TYR A 323 -4.93 16.31 -16.94
CA TYR A 323 -5.93 16.20 -15.86
C TYR A 323 -5.49 16.88 -14.55
N GLY A 324 -4.38 17.64 -14.60
CA GLY A 324 -3.80 18.27 -13.43
C GLY A 324 -3.12 17.25 -12.51
N ARG A 325 -3.19 17.51 -11.21
CA ARG A 325 -2.57 16.71 -10.14
C ARG A 325 -3.28 15.36 -10.02
N LEU A 326 -2.52 14.27 -10.14
CA LEU A 326 -3.03 12.91 -9.95
C LEU A 326 -2.58 12.37 -8.59
N ARG A 327 -3.53 11.87 -7.77
CA ARG A 327 -3.22 11.45 -6.40
C ARG A 327 -3.25 9.95 -6.21
N THR A 328 -4.34 9.29 -6.47
CA THR A 328 -4.48 7.85 -6.21
C THR A 328 -4.71 7.12 -7.52
N VAL A 329 -4.05 5.98 -7.67
CA VAL A 329 -4.31 5.01 -8.71
C VAL A 329 -4.56 3.65 -8.04
N GLU A 330 -5.67 2.99 -8.42
CA GLU A 330 -6.03 1.65 -7.94
C GLU A 330 -6.48 0.77 -9.10
N VAL A 331 -6.17 -0.52 -9.00
CA VAL A 331 -6.66 -1.51 -9.98
C VAL A 331 -8.10 -1.85 -9.65
N ALA A 332 -8.99 -1.55 -10.56
CA ALA A 332 -10.41 -1.88 -10.43
C ALA A 332 -10.67 -3.37 -10.68
N PRO A 333 -11.79 -3.93 -10.19
CA PRO A 333 -12.14 -5.34 -10.35
C PRO A 333 -12.31 -5.81 -11.81
N ASP A 334 -12.44 -4.88 -12.76
CA ASP A 334 -12.48 -5.14 -14.21
C ASP A 334 -11.11 -5.08 -14.88
N GLY A 335 -10.04 -4.87 -14.11
CA GLY A 335 -8.66 -4.73 -14.58
C GLY A 335 -8.31 -3.38 -15.16
N SER A 336 -9.23 -2.39 -15.15
CA SER A 336 -8.92 -1.00 -15.45
C SER A 336 -8.25 -0.32 -14.25
N LEU A 337 -7.67 0.86 -14.44
CA LEU A 337 -7.21 1.71 -13.37
C LEU A 337 -8.24 2.79 -13.06
N TRP A 338 -8.50 3.02 -11.79
CA TRP A 338 -9.18 4.23 -11.33
C TRP A 338 -8.15 5.20 -10.81
N VAL A 339 -8.17 6.42 -11.38
CA VAL A 339 -7.21 7.48 -11.07
C VAL A 339 -7.95 8.70 -10.56
N THR A 340 -7.63 9.15 -9.33
CA THR A 340 -8.21 10.38 -8.78
C THR A 340 -7.38 11.59 -9.14
N THR A 341 -8.05 12.72 -9.44
CA THR A 341 -7.40 14.04 -9.45
C THR A 341 -7.30 14.60 -8.03
N SER A 342 -6.54 15.65 -7.84
CA SER A 342 -6.37 16.41 -6.58
C SER A 342 -6.10 17.87 -6.89
N ASN A 343 -6.98 18.47 -7.69
CA ASN A 343 -6.82 19.84 -8.16
C ASN A 343 -7.42 20.86 -7.18
N THR A 344 -8.29 20.39 -6.27
CA THR A 344 -8.93 21.22 -5.23
C THR A 344 -8.17 21.22 -3.90
N ASP A 345 -6.97 20.60 -3.84
CA ASP A 345 -6.16 20.44 -2.62
C ASP A 345 -5.43 21.71 -2.14
N GLY A 346 -5.71 22.87 -2.74
CA GLY A 346 -5.08 24.14 -2.46
C GLY A 346 -3.73 24.37 -3.15
N ARG A 347 -3.24 23.38 -3.93
CA ARG A 347 -1.97 23.43 -4.69
C ARG A 347 -2.16 23.18 -6.18
N GLY A 348 -3.37 22.90 -6.62
CA GLY A 348 -3.75 22.67 -8.00
C GLY A 348 -4.60 23.80 -8.56
N ASP A 349 -4.81 23.76 -9.86
CA ASP A 349 -5.73 24.63 -10.58
C ASP A 349 -7.02 23.86 -10.84
N ALA A 350 -8.01 24.05 -9.95
CA ALA A 350 -9.31 23.40 -10.04
C ALA A 350 -10.05 23.81 -11.32
N ARG A 351 -10.68 22.85 -11.97
CA ARG A 351 -11.52 23.03 -13.16
C ARG A 351 -12.94 22.58 -12.86
N ASP A 352 -13.89 22.97 -13.67
CA ASP A 352 -15.28 22.54 -13.51
C ASP A 352 -15.39 21.01 -13.43
N GLY A 353 -16.06 20.53 -12.39
CA GLY A 353 -16.21 19.10 -12.10
C GLY A 353 -15.02 18.42 -11.43
N ASP A 354 -13.96 19.15 -11.00
CA ASP A 354 -12.92 18.59 -10.15
C ASP A 354 -13.40 18.51 -8.68
N ASP A 355 -12.86 17.62 -7.85
CA ASP A 355 -12.00 16.55 -8.32
C ASP A 355 -12.82 15.41 -8.91
N ARG A 356 -12.18 14.57 -9.71
CA ARG A 356 -12.83 13.49 -10.43
C ARG A 356 -12.07 12.18 -10.32
N ILE A 357 -12.76 11.09 -10.61
CA ILE A 357 -12.18 9.76 -10.76
C ILE A 357 -12.27 9.34 -12.21
N LEU A 358 -11.12 9.07 -12.81
CA LEU A 358 -10.99 8.64 -14.19
C LEU A 358 -10.87 7.12 -14.26
N ARG A 359 -11.60 6.48 -15.18
CA ARG A 359 -11.39 5.08 -15.55
C ARG A 359 -10.46 5.01 -16.74
N VAL A 360 -9.31 4.34 -16.53
CA VAL A 360 -8.24 4.21 -17.52
C VAL A 360 -8.13 2.74 -17.92
N THR A 361 -8.25 2.46 -19.20
CA THR A 361 -8.04 1.12 -19.76
C THR A 361 -6.60 0.89 -20.16
N LEU A 362 -6.12 -0.36 -19.99
CA LEU A 362 -4.79 -0.79 -20.33
C LEU A 362 -4.85 -1.73 -21.54
N SER A 363 -4.03 -1.46 -22.53
CA SER A 363 -3.74 -2.40 -23.63
C SER A 363 -2.23 -2.49 -23.83
N THR A 364 -1.75 -3.60 -24.36
CA THR A 364 -0.38 -3.78 -24.84
C THR A 364 -0.43 -3.79 -26.36
N SER A 365 0.51 -3.09 -26.99
CA SER A 365 0.67 -3.11 -28.45
C SER A 365 1.41 -4.36 -28.92
#